data_980ae07c3c546ce673b20baf7602ca52
#
_entry.id   980ae07c3c546ce673b20baf7602ca52
#
_cell.length_a   1.000
_cell.length_b   1.000
_cell.length_c   1.000
_cell.angle_alpha   90.00
_cell.angle_beta   90.00
_cell.angle_gamma   90.00
#
_symmetry.space_group_name_H-M   'P 1'
#
loop_
_entity.id
_entity.type
_entity.pdbx_description
1 polymer ?
#
loop_
_entity_poly.entity_id
_entity_poly.type
_entity_poly.pdbx_seq_one_letter_code
_entity_poly.pdbx_strand_id
1 'polypeptide(L)'
;MKAHAFLAGLLLATVPAAAQTNCGQLPKIWEGPAYAVSGDTLAGIDLKPPLKLWGIRAPALGNEPGVGAMRARAALEDMLTSAEHKVSCRLVAFDRECRALAQCTVTAEWPAGSKAQPHDLAVRLVEDGFAYGFGLEAPPPWDKDASAKIAHFESISRQARKGLWPHWLGEAPKP
;
A
#
# COMPACT_ATOMS: atom_id res chain seq x y z
N MET A 1 0.25 55.55 49.46
CA MET A 1 -0.16 54.90 48.20
C MET A 1 0.94 53.95 47.78
N LYS A 2 0.76 52.63 47.93
CA LYS A 2 1.74 51.58 47.59
C LYS A 2 1.32 50.92 46.30
N ALA A 3 2.09 51.04 45.23
CA ALA A 3 1.86 50.40 43.94
C ALA A 3 2.41 48.95 43.98
N HIS A 4 1.59 47.96 43.73
CA HIS A 4 2.03 46.57 43.58
C HIS A 4 2.18 46.28 42.09
N ALA A 5 3.42 45.99 41.67
CA ALA A 5 3.70 45.52 40.32
C ALA A 5 3.50 44.01 40.27
N PHE A 6 2.58 43.55 39.45
CA PHE A 6 2.38 42.15 39.11
C PHE A 6 3.31 41.77 37.96
N LEU A 7 4.30 40.91 38.23
CA LEU A 7 5.07 40.23 37.19
C LEU A 7 4.32 39.01 36.67
N ALA A 8 3.80 39.09 35.44
CA ALA A 8 3.24 37.95 34.72
C ALA A 8 4.35 37.11 34.14
N GLY A 9 4.63 35.93 34.72
CA GLY A 9 5.58 34.97 34.21
C GLY A 9 4.99 34.23 32.98
N LEU A 10 5.62 34.41 31.84
CA LEU A 10 5.29 33.69 30.57
C LEU A 10 5.90 32.28 30.62
N LEU A 11 5.07 31.26 30.88
CA LEU A 11 5.45 29.85 30.79
C LEU A 11 5.53 29.45 29.30
N LEU A 12 6.73 29.38 28.76
CA LEU A 12 7.00 28.79 27.44
C LEU A 12 6.86 27.27 27.55
N ALA A 13 5.73 26.74 27.09
CA ALA A 13 5.54 25.31 26.92
C ALA A 13 6.46 24.80 25.78
N THR A 14 7.53 24.10 26.13
CA THR A 14 8.37 23.38 25.15
C THR A 14 7.60 22.17 24.67
N VAL A 15 7.11 22.23 23.41
CA VAL A 15 6.54 21.08 22.69
C VAL A 15 7.70 20.12 22.43
N PRO A 16 7.65 18.83 22.90
CA PRO A 16 8.69 17.88 22.59
C PRO A 16 8.71 17.66 21.07
N ALA A 17 9.87 17.89 20.43
CA ALA A 17 10.10 17.53 19.04
C ALA A 17 9.90 16.02 18.91
N ALA A 18 8.90 15.62 18.10
CA ALA A 18 8.70 14.21 17.79
C ALA A 18 10.00 13.66 17.20
N ALA A 19 10.55 12.62 17.84
CA ALA A 19 11.76 11.95 17.36
C ALA A 19 11.47 11.43 15.94
N GLN A 20 12.16 11.99 14.95
CA GLN A 20 12.13 11.47 13.59
C GLN A 20 12.80 10.10 13.62
N THR A 21 12.02 9.04 13.46
CA THR A 21 12.52 7.69 13.28
C THR A 21 13.36 7.66 12.01
N ASN A 22 14.66 7.42 12.13
CA ASN A 22 15.56 7.29 10.99
C ASN A 22 15.34 5.90 10.36
N CYS A 23 14.46 5.84 9.39
CA CYS A 23 13.99 4.59 8.77
C CYS A 23 14.96 3.99 7.75
N GLY A 24 16.23 4.35 7.77
CA GLY A 24 17.22 3.85 6.81
C GLY A 24 17.04 4.47 5.42
N GLN A 25 17.88 4.03 4.48
CA GLN A 25 17.85 4.52 3.11
C GLN A 25 17.52 3.37 2.15
N LEU A 26 16.44 3.53 1.38
CA LEU A 26 16.15 2.70 0.22
C LEU A 26 16.37 3.52 -1.06
N PRO A 27 16.71 2.87 -2.17
CA PRO A 27 16.77 3.56 -3.45
C PRO A 27 15.39 4.16 -3.77
N LYS A 28 15.37 5.36 -4.36
CA LYS A 28 14.11 6.02 -4.78
C LYS A 28 13.35 5.19 -5.81
N ILE A 29 14.07 4.45 -6.62
CA ILE A 29 13.55 3.50 -7.62
C ILE A 29 14.27 2.18 -7.39
N TRP A 30 13.52 1.10 -7.32
CA TRP A 30 14.02 -0.26 -7.28
C TRP A 30 13.40 -1.04 -8.44
N GLU A 31 14.24 -1.79 -9.17
CA GLU A 31 13.82 -2.64 -10.27
C GLU A 31 14.45 -4.03 -10.10
N GLY A 32 13.65 -5.05 -10.28
CA GLY A 32 14.15 -6.41 -10.15
C GLY A 32 13.06 -7.47 -10.02
N PRO A 33 13.48 -8.71 -9.81
CA PRO A 33 12.55 -9.80 -9.56
C PRO A 33 11.96 -9.66 -8.16
N ALA A 34 10.60 -9.65 -8.08
CA ALA A 34 9.86 -9.57 -6.84
C ALA A 34 8.91 -10.76 -6.64
N TYR A 35 8.60 -11.05 -5.38
CA TYR A 35 7.74 -12.13 -4.93
C TYR A 35 6.77 -11.62 -3.86
N ALA A 36 5.54 -12.15 -3.83
CA ALA A 36 4.54 -11.77 -2.85
C ALA A 36 4.84 -12.37 -1.47
N VAL A 37 5.10 -11.50 -0.49
CA VAL A 37 5.18 -11.87 0.93
C VAL A 37 3.78 -11.97 1.53
N SER A 38 2.93 -10.99 1.20
CA SER A 38 1.50 -10.95 1.56
C SER A 38 0.70 -10.37 0.40
N GLY A 39 -0.60 -10.14 0.57
CA GLY A 39 -1.43 -9.55 -0.48
C GLY A 39 -1.13 -8.08 -0.80
N ASP A 40 -0.26 -7.42 -0.04
CA ASP A 40 0.14 -6.02 -0.24
C ASP A 40 1.64 -5.76 -0.02
N THR A 41 2.47 -6.82 0.05
CA THR A 41 3.88 -6.69 0.39
C THR A 41 4.74 -7.55 -0.53
N LEU A 42 5.81 -6.96 -1.05
CA LEU A 42 6.77 -7.57 -1.96
C LEU A 42 8.14 -7.75 -1.29
N ALA A 43 8.78 -8.88 -1.54
CA ALA A 43 10.21 -9.07 -1.32
C ALA A 43 10.93 -9.17 -2.68
N GLY A 44 12.17 -8.76 -2.73
CA GLY A 44 13.04 -8.87 -3.90
C GLY A 44 14.49 -9.06 -3.52
N ILE A 45 15.34 -9.36 -4.50
CA ILE A 45 16.78 -9.45 -4.29
C ILE A 45 17.28 -8.04 -3.93
N ASP A 46 18.11 -7.96 -2.89
CA ASP A 46 18.66 -6.69 -2.34
C ASP A 46 17.62 -5.70 -1.84
N LEU A 47 16.36 -6.13 -1.69
CA LEU A 47 15.27 -5.33 -1.17
C LEU A 47 15.03 -5.63 0.32
N LYS A 48 15.70 -4.86 1.18
CA LYS A 48 15.57 -4.95 2.65
C LYS A 48 15.37 -3.56 3.25
N PRO A 49 14.26 -3.31 3.96
CA PRO A 49 13.12 -4.20 4.25
C PRO A 49 12.24 -4.48 3.03
N PRO A 50 11.31 -5.47 3.11
CA PRO A 50 10.30 -5.68 2.08
C PRO A 50 9.48 -4.41 1.82
N LEU A 51 9.05 -4.21 0.55
CA LEU A 51 8.22 -3.07 0.16
C LEU A 51 6.75 -3.40 0.37
N LYS A 52 6.03 -2.44 0.96
CA LYS A 52 4.58 -2.47 1.03
C LYS A 52 3.99 -1.63 -0.11
N LEU A 53 2.98 -2.13 -0.78
CA LEU A 53 2.29 -1.38 -1.83
C LEU A 53 1.58 -0.17 -1.21
N TRP A 54 1.86 1.02 -1.76
CA TRP A 54 1.27 2.25 -1.30
C TRP A 54 -0.23 2.30 -1.63
N GLY A 55 -0.99 2.93 -0.72
CA GLY A 55 -2.40 3.26 -0.95
C GLY A 55 -3.38 2.12 -0.74
N ILE A 56 -2.91 0.92 -0.39
CA ILE A 56 -3.79 -0.24 -0.19
C ILE A 56 -3.50 -1.01 1.09
N ARG A 57 -4.47 -1.84 1.47
CA ARG A 57 -4.33 -2.87 2.49
C ARG A 57 -5.03 -4.15 2.02
N ALA A 58 -4.32 -5.27 2.14
CA ALA A 58 -4.85 -6.61 2.00
C ALA A 58 -5.01 -7.28 3.38
N PRO A 59 -5.78 -8.37 3.50
CA PRO A 59 -5.84 -9.15 4.72
C PRO A 59 -4.45 -9.63 5.15
N ALA A 60 -4.13 -9.47 6.43
CA ALA A 60 -2.83 -9.84 6.98
C ALA A 60 -2.66 -11.36 7.05
N LEU A 61 -1.45 -11.83 6.71
CA LEU A 61 -0.98 -13.17 7.05
C LEU A 61 -0.59 -13.13 8.53
N GLY A 62 -1.48 -13.60 9.41
CA GLY A 62 -1.18 -13.83 10.83
C GLY A 62 -0.51 -15.18 11.06
N ASN A 63 -0.40 -15.60 12.34
CA ASN A 63 0.10 -16.93 12.71
C ASN A 63 -0.76 -18.06 12.13
N GLU A 64 -2.06 -17.81 11.95
CA GLU A 64 -3.00 -18.66 11.22
C GLU A 64 -3.61 -17.84 10.08
N PRO A 65 -3.02 -17.87 8.87
CA PRO A 65 -3.49 -17.08 7.75
C PRO A 65 -4.88 -17.54 7.31
N GLY A 66 -5.85 -16.64 7.41
CA GLY A 66 -7.19 -16.90 6.90
C GLY A 66 -7.19 -17.04 5.36
N VAL A 67 -8.20 -17.73 4.83
CA VAL A 67 -8.36 -17.94 3.38
C VAL A 67 -8.27 -16.63 2.58
N GLY A 68 -8.81 -15.53 3.11
CA GLY A 68 -8.72 -14.22 2.47
C GLY A 68 -7.28 -13.73 2.29
N ALA A 69 -6.43 -13.91 3.31
CA ALA A 69 -5.03 -13.49 3.24
C ALA A 69 -4.23 -14.34 2.22
N MET A 70 -4.48 -15.65 2.20
CA MET A 70 -3.85 -16.54 1.21
C MET A 70 -4.30 -16.21 -0.22
N ARG A 71 -5.59 -15.93 -0.42
CA ARG A 71 -6.12 -15.54 -1.75
C ARG A 71 -5.54 -14.20 -2.22
N ALA A 72 -5.45 -13.19 -1.34
CA ALA A 72 -4.85 -11.91 -1.70
C ALA A 72 -3.36 -12.05 -2.06
N ARG A 73 -2.60 -12.85 -1.29
CA ARG A 73 -1.21 -13.17 -1.62
C ARG A 73 -1.08 -13.90 -2.96
N ALA A 74 -1.91 -14.91 -3.20
CA ALA A 74 -1.91 -15.65 -4.47
C ALA A 74 -2.22 -14.73 -5.66
N ALA A 75 -3.21 -13.84 -5.52
CA ALA A 75 -3.55 -12.87 -6.57
C ALA A 75 -2.36 -11.94 -6.91
N LEU A 76 -1.64 -11.44 -5.90
CA LEU A 76 -0.43 -10.66 -6.15
C LEU A 76 0.66 -11.50 -6.82
N GLU A 77 0.89 -12.74 -6.37
CA GLU A 77 1.89 -13.64 -6.98
C GLU A 77 1.55 -13.99 -8.43
N ASP A 78 0.27 -14.19 -8.77
CA ASP A 78 -0.18 -14.44 -10.14
C ASP A 78 0.12 -13.23 -11.05
N MET A 79 -0.09 -12.01 -10.54
CA MET A 79 0.27 -10.78 -11.27
C MET A 79 1.78 -10.69 -11.52
N LEU A 80 2.60 -11.03 -10.53
CA LEU A 80 4.05 -11.05 -10.66
C LEU A 80 4.52 -12.10 -11.64
N THR A 81 3.97 -13.31 -11.56
CA THR A 81 4.27 -14.43 -12.46
C THR A 81 3.96 -14.07 -13.91
N SER A 82 2.81 -13.43 -14.17
CA SER A 82 2.42 -13.01 -15.54
C SER A 82 3.36 -11.95 -16.14
N ALA A 83 4.13 -11.26 -15.30
CA ALA A 83 5.15 -10.28 -15.68
C ALA A 83 6.58 -10.83 -15.50
N GLU A 84 6.76 -12.16 -15.45
CA GLU A 84 8.06 -12.81 -15.23
C GLU A 84 8.77 -12.28 -13.97
N HIS A 85 8.01 -11.91 -12.94
CA HIS A 85 8.46 -11.27 -11.69
C HIS A 85 9.20 -9.93 -11.87
N LYS A 86 9.23 -9.35 -13.06
CA LYS A 86 9.90 -8.06 -13.33
C LYS A 86 9.04 -6.91 -12.84
N VAL A 87 9.51 -6.23 -11.80
CA VAL A 87 8.78 -5.15 -11.14
C VAL A 87 9.62 -3.89 -11.10
N SER A 88 9.01 -2.75 -11.32
CA SER A 88 9.58 -1.43 -11.07
C SER A 88 8.79 -0.77 -9.94
N CYS A 89 9.47 -0.42 -8.85
CA CYS A 89 8.88 0.22 -7.67
C CYS A 89 9.50 1.59 -7.44
N ARG A 90 8.66 2.59 -7.18
CA ARG A 90 9.07 3.93 -6.79
C ARG A 90 8.69 4.18 -5.34
N LEU A 91 9.69 4.48 -4.50
CA LEU A 91 9.47 4.74 -3.08
C LEU A 91 8.65 6.01 -2.88
N VAL A 92 7.55 5.89 -2.15
CA VAL A 92 6.67 7.02 -1.81
C VAL A 92 7.06 7.59 -0.45
N ALA A 93 7.13 6.76 0.58
CA ALA A 93 7.38 7.15 1.96
C ALA A 93 7.80 5.94 2.81
N PHE A 94 8.13 6.21 4.07
CA PHE A 94 8.15 5.20 5.14
C PHE A 94 6.96 5.43 6.06
N ASP A 95 6.36 4.35 6.54
CA ASP A 95 5.36 4.45 7.59
C ASP A 95 6.01 4.60 8.99
N ARG A 96 5.17 4.69 10.04
CA ARG A 96 5.65 4.88 11.43
C ARG A 96 6.47 3.70 11.95
N GLU A 97 6.38 2.54 11.33
CA GLU A 97 7.10 1.32 11.67
C GLU A 97 8.31 1.10 10.77
N CYS A 98 8.72 2.14 10.04
CA CYS A 98 9.79 2.10 9.05
C CYS A 98 9.59 1.07 7.93
N ARG A 99 8.35 0.72 7.62
CA ARG A 99 8.06 -0.08 6.43
C ARG A 99 8.03 0.84 5.22
N ALA A 100 8.74 0.46 4.18
CA ALA A 100 8.77 1.23 2.94
C ALA A 100 7.45 1.08 2.17
N LEU A 101 6.84 2.21 1.84
CA LEU A 101 5.65 2.29 0.99
C LEU A 101 6.06 2.68 -0.41
N ALA A 102 5.70 1.88 -1.41
CA ALA A 102 6.09 2.11 -2.79
C ALA A 102 4.90 1.93 -3.76
N GLN A 103 4.90 2.72 -4.81
CA GLN A 103 4.07 2.48 -5.99
C GLN A 103 4.85 1.55 -6.92
N CYS A 104 4.29 0.37 -7.21
CA CYS A 104 4.94 -0.67 -7.98
C CYS A 104 4.15 -0.99 -9.24
N THR A 105 4.86 -1.11 -10.36
CA THR A 105 4.28 -1.42 -11.67
C THR A 105 4.93 -2.67 -12.27
N VAL A 106 4.16 -3.38 -13.06
CA VAL A 106 4.60 -4.47 -13.92
C VAL A 106 4.15 -4.20 -15.35
N THR A 107 4.88 -4.71 -16.33
CA THR A 107 4.45 -4.69 -17.73
C THR A 107 3.90 -6.05 -18.10
N ALA A 108 2.63 -6.12 -18.44
CA ALA A 108 1.94 -7.37 -18.75
C ALA A 108 0.84 -7.18 -19.79
N GLU A 109 0.42 -8.28 -20.42
CA GLU A 109 -0.73 -8.36 -21.32
C GLU A 109 -1.99 -8.66 -20.52
N TRP A 110 -2.64 -7.63 -19.99
CA TRP A 110 -3.91 -7.79 -19.27
C TRP A 110 -5.02 -6.97 -19.95
N PRO A 111 -6.09 -7.62 -20.46
CA PRO A 111 -6.33 -9.08 -20.54
C PRO A 111 -5.36 -9.79 -21.48
N ALA A 112 -5.26 -11.12 -21.35
CA ALA A 112 -4.41 -11.93 -22.19
C ALA A 112 -4.66 -11.70 -23.69
N GLY A 113 -3.58 -11.56 -24.48
CA GLY A 113 -3.64 -11.22 -25.90
C GLY A 113 -3.80 -9.72 -26.20
N SER A 114 -3.84 -8.86 -25.17
CA SER A 114 -3.74 -7.41 -25.33
C SER A 114 -2.28 -6.99 -25.54
N LYS A 115 -2.06 -5.74 -25.94
CA LYS A 115 -0.69 -5.21 -25.97
C LYS A 115 -0.16 -5.09 -24.54
N ALA A 116 1.08 -5.54 -24.32
CA ALA A 116 1.77 -5.37 -23.05
C ALA A 116 1.89 -3.88 -22.69
N GLN A 117 1.44 -3.53 -21.48
CA GLN A 117 1.45 -2.17 -20.97
C GLN A 117 1.74 -2.14 -19.46
N PRO A 118 2.20 -1.00 -18.93
CA PRO A 118 2.42 -0.86 -17.48
C PRO A 118 1.09 -0.90 -16.72
N HIS A 119 1.06 -1.70 -15.64
CA HIS A 119 -0.05 -1.79 -14.71
C HIS A 119 0.43 -1.52 -13.29
N ASP A 120 -0.28 -0.67 -12.56
CA ASP A 120 -0.06 -0.44 -11.14
C ASP A 120 -0.63 -1.63 -10.35
N LEU A 121 0.23 -2.30 -9.57
CA LEU A 121 -0.16 -3.50 -8.79
C LEU A 121 -1.21 -3.19 -7.73
N ALA A 122 -1.12 -2.02 -7.06
CA ALA A 122 -2.08 -1.62 -6.04
C ALA A 122 -3.46 -1.39 -6.65
N VAL A 123 -3.53 -0.64 -7.74
CA VAL A 123 -4.78 -0.40 -8.48
C VAL A 123 -5.40 -1.72 -8.94
N ARG A 124 -4.59 -2.63 -9.49
CA ARG A 124 -5.08 -3.91 -10.00
C ARG A 124 -5.63 -4.81 -8.90
N LEU A 125 -4.95 -4.91 -7.75
CA LEU A 125 -5.44 -5.68 -6.60
C LEU A 125 -6.78 -5.16 -6.07
N VAL A 126 -6.97 -3.85 -6.08
CA VAL A 126 -8.24 -3.22 -5.68
C VAL A 126 -9.34 -3.46 -6.72
N GLU A 127 -9.02 -3.33 -8.00
CA GLU A 127 -9.95 -3.60 -9.11
C GLU A 127 -10.46 -5.04 -9.09
N ASP A 128 -9.60 -6.01 -8.75
CA ASP A 128 -9.94 -7.42 -8.64
C ASP A 128 -10.51 -7.80 -7.25
N GLY A 129 -10.57 -6.84 -6.31
CA GLY A 129 -11.19 -7.00 -4.99
C GLY A 129 -10.39 -7.81 -4.00
N PHE A 130 -9.05 -7.86 -4.12
CA PHE A 130 -8.15 -8.54 -3.19
C PHE A 130 -7.51 -7.60 -2.16
N ALA A 131 -7.66 -6.29 -2.37
CA ALA A 131 -7.25 -5.23 -1.45
C ALA A 131 -8.29 -4.10 -1.44
N TYR A 132 -8.19 -3.20 -0.46
CA TYR A 132 -8.99 -1.99 -0.38
C TYR A 132 -8.10 -0.77 -0.14
N GLY A 133 -8.60 0.44 -0.44
CA GLY A 133 -7.88 1.69 -0.28
C GLY A 133 -7.54 1.98 1.18
N PHE A 134 -6.30 2.38 1.44
CA PHE A 134 -5.83 2.73 2.78
C PHE A 134 -4.71 3.76 2.71
N GLY A 135 -4.81 4.81 3.53
CA GLY A 135 -3.76 5.85 3.60
C GLY A 135 -3.68 6.69 2.33
N LEU A 136 -4.83 7.07 1.77
CA LEU A 136 -4.93 7.77 0.49
C LEU A 136 -4.78 9.30 0.60
N GLU A 137 -4.52 9.84 1.79
CA GLU A 137 -4.50 11.29 2.06
C GLU A 137 -3.32 12.01 1.39
N ALA A 138 -2.21 11.28 1.15
CA ALA A 138 -1.01 11.84 0.55
C ALA A 138 -0.58 11.02 -0.68
N PRO A 139 -1.12 11.31 -1.88
CA PRO A 139 -0.75 10.62 -3.10
C PRO A 139 0.72 10.86 -3.45
N PRO A 140 1.35 9.94 -4.20
CA PRO A 140 2.69 10.14 -4.72
C PRO A 140 2.79 11.46 -5.50
N PRO A 141 3.86 12.26 -5.33
CA PRO A 141 3.98 13.57 -5.98
C PRO A 141 4.02 13.48 -7.51
N TRP A 142 4.35 12.34 -8.07
CA TRP A 142 4.37 12.06 -9.53
C TRP A 142 3.07 11.48 -10.08
N ASP A 143 2.13 11.05 -9.21
CA ASP A 143 0.82 10.52 -9.59
C ASP A 143 -0.26 11.06 -8.64
N LYS A 144 -0.64 12.32 -8.85
CA LYS A 144 -1.61 13.02 -7.99
C LYS A 144 -3.01 12.39 -8.02
N ASP A 145 -3.31 11.62 -9.06
CA ASP A 145 -4.59 10.95 -9.24
C ASP A 145 -4.63 9.53 -8.65
N ALA A 146 -3.51 9.04 -8.11
CA ALA A 146 -3.40 7.67 -7.58
C ALA A 146 -4.48 7.35 -6.53
N SER A 147 -4.72 8.27 -5.59
CA SER A 147 -5.76 8.12 -4.57
C SER A 147 -7.17 8.00 -5.18
N ALA A 148 -7.48 8.86 -6.15
CA ALA A 148 -8.77 8.85 -6.84
C ALA A 148 -8.95 7.58 -7.67
N LYS A 149 -7.90 7.09 -8.33
CA LYS A 149 -7.92 5.82 -9.09
C LYS A 149 -8.24 4.65 -8.16
N ILE A 150 -7.54 4.53 -7.02
CA ILE A 150 -7.76 3.46 -6.05
C ILE A 150 -9.20 3.52 -5.52
N ALA A 151 -9.67 4.69 -5.08
CA ALA A 151 -11.04 4.86 -4.57
C ALA A 151 -12.10 4.52 -5.63
N HIS A 152 -11.90 4.89 -6.89
CA HIS A 152 -12.78 4.58 -7.99
C HIS A 152 -12.90 3.07 -8.23
N PHE A 153 -11.78 2.37 -8.36
CA PHE A 153 -11.76 0.92 -8.58
C PHE A 153 -12.25 0.14 -7.37
N GLU A 154 -12.01 0.63 -6.15
CA GLU A 154 -12.60 0.05 -4.95
C GLU A 154 -14.13 0.10 -4.98
N SER A 155 -14.69 1.25 -5.34
CA SER A 155 -16.14 1.40 -5.47
C SER A 155 -16.73 0.40 -6.48
N ILE A 156 -16.10 0.25 -7.65
CA ILE A 156 -16.53 -0.70 -8.69
C ILE A 156 -16.41 -2.14 -8.21
N SER A 157 -15.27 -2.55 -7.66
CA SER A 157 -15.03 -3.92 -7.22
C SER A 157 -15.96 -4.32 -6.06
N ARG A 158 -16.23 -3.37 -5.14
CA ARG A 158 -17.19 -3.54 -4.05
C ARG A 158 -18.62 -3.74 -4.56
N GLN A 159 -19.07 -2.88 -5.49
CA GLN A 159 -20.41 -3.01 -6.08
C GLN A 159 -20.57 -4.30 -6.87
N ALA A 160 -19.54 -4.68 -7.62
CA ALA A 160 -19.51 -5.93 -8.39
C ALA A 160 -19.22 -7.18 -7.52
N ARG A 161 -18.97 -7.01 -6.22
CA ARG A 161 -18.66 -8.10 -5.27
C ARG A 161 -17.51 -8.98 -5.72
N LYS A 162 -16.46 -8.35 -6.29
CA LYS A 162 -15.29 -9.08 -6.76
C LYS A 162 -14.41 -9.59 -5.60
N GLY A 163 -13.64 -10.62 -5.86
CA GLY A 163 -12.56 -11.08 -4.99
C GLY A 163 -12.99 -11.45 -3.58
N LEU A 164 -12.61 -10.63 -2.59
CA LEU A 164 -12.89 -10.82 -1.16
C LEU A 164 -14.07 -9.97 -0.66
N TRP A 165 -14.66 -9.11 -1.49
CA TRP A 165 -15.77 -8.24 -1.07
C TRP A 165 -16.96 -8.98 -0.48
N PRO A 166 -17.41 -10.15 -1.01
CA PRO A 166 -18.49 -10.91 -0.37
C PRO A 166 -18.16 -11.29 1.08
N HIS A 167 -16.91 -11.71 1.33
CA HIS A 167 -16.45 -12.05 2.67
C HIS A 167 -16.40 -10.81 3.60
N TRP A 168 -15.89 -9.68 3.12
CA TRP A 168 -15.83 -8.43 3.92
C TRP A 168 -17.20 -7.82 4.21
N LEU A 169 -18.18 -8.09 3.36
CA LEU A 169 -19.57 -7.66 3.56
C LEU A 169 -20.39 -8.64 4.42
N GLY A 170 -19.76 -9.71 4.94
CA GLY A 170 -20.44 -10.72 5.76
C GLY A 170 -21.39 -11.64 4.97
N GLU A 171 -21.22 -11.72 3.66
CA GLU A 171 -22.03 -12.59 2.82
C GLU A 171 -21.52 -14.04 2.88
N ALA A 172 -22.43 -15.00 3.04
CA ALA A 172 -22.07 -16.40 2.96
C ALA A 172 -21.52 -16.74 1.55
N PRO A 173 -20.49 -17.63 1.45
CA PRO A 173 -20.06 -18.13 0.15
C PRO A 173 -21.25 -18.71 -0.62
N LYS A 174 -21.42 -18.30 -1.87
CA LYS A 174 -22.40 -18.95 -2.73
C LYS A 174 -21.99 -20.42 -2.92
N PRO A 175 -22.93 -21.37 -2.83
CA PRO A 175 -22.68 -22.81 -3.03
C PRO A 175 -22.13 -23.08 -4.43
#